data_66ab475b89e3881c3b82aeb07a973d71
#
_entry.id   66ab475b89e3881c3b82aeb07a973d71
#
_cell.length_a   1.000
_cell.length_b   1.000
_cell.length_c   1.000
_cell.angle_alpha   90.00
_cell.angle_beta   90.00
_cell.angle_gamma   90.00
#
_symmetry.space_group_name_H-M   'P 1'
#
loop_
_entity.id
_entity.type
_entity.pdbx_description
1 polymer ?
#
loop_
_entity_poly.entity_id
_entity_poly.type
_entity_poly.pdbx_seq_one_letter_code
_entity_poly.pdbx_strand_id
1 'polypeptide(L)'
;MDIAIDEVEVKLGPIPRETIVICHDGGRQSNWPNYTHSLLQLTSIKTETRWIFDICGGQYGIYKPFWTRSEYKQYYFKIGESWKVYPHGTNKAYMHAFKDVRDIWSMTYGVVGEVAKAMDVSIIDWEKSFDLKLSTLVSLGDDKFTDYKASLLTAMETAVRNFMRSYDMKSVLAASQVYETTFPGRRAIDFRKIRDGFWAAHLPSIEH
;
A
#
# COMPACT_ATOMS: atom_id res chain seq x y z
N MET A 1 -17.94 11.75 -12.27
CA MET A 1 -17.80 10.30 -12.63
C MET A 1 -17.78 9.54 -11.31
N ASP A 2 -18.75 8.66 -11.09
CA ASP A 2 -18.83 7.93 -9.84
C ASP A 2 -18.00 6.65 -9.97
N ILE A 3 -16.86 6.63 -9.30
CA ILE A 3 -15.92 5.52 -9.26
C ILE A 3 -15.82 5.01 -7.82
N ALA A 4 -16.07 3.73 -7.62
CA ALA A 4 -15.71 3.02 -6.41
C ALA A 4 -14.26 2.53 -6.53
N ILE A 5 -13.52 2.56 -5.42
CA ILE A 5 -12.13 2.11 -5.34
C ILE A 5 -12.06 1.03 -4.28
N ASP A 6 -11.47 -0.11 -4.63
CA ASP A 6 -11.21 -1.21 -3.74
C ASP A 6 -9.71 -1.56 -3.76
N GLU A 7 -9.21 -2.13 -2.69
CA GLU A 7 -7.90 -2.76 -2.64
C GLU A 7 -8.04 -4.25 -2.95
N VAL A 8 -7.19 -4.76 -3.81
CA VAL A 8 -7.29 -6.13 -4.27
C VAL A 8 -5.98 -6.86 -4.03
N GLU A 9 -6.06 -8.03 -3.44
CA GLU A 9 -4.94 -8.96 -3.30
C GLU A 9 -5.11 -10.13 -4.25
N VAL A 10 -4.11 -10.37 -5.08
CA VAL A 10 -4.12 -11.44 -6.08
C VAL A 10 -2.89 -12.33 -5.97
N LYS A 11 -3.01 -13.60 -6.36
CA LYS A 11 -1.88 -14.44 -6.66
C LYS A 11 -1.49 -14.26 -8.11
N LEU A 12 -0.23 -13.88 -8.34
CA LEU A 12 0.28 -13.75 -9.69
C LEU A 12 0.58 -15.14 -10.29
N GLY A 13 0.22 -15.27 -11.55
CA GLY A 13 0.59 -16.37 -12.43
C GLY A 13 2.00 -16.18 -13.02
N PRO A 14 2.22 -16.53 -14.29
CA PRO A 14 3.49 -16.26 -14.97
C PRO A 14 3.76 -14.75 -15.03
N ILE A 15 4.96 -14.35 -14.61
CA ILE A 15 5.39 -12.95 -14.61
C ILE A 15 6.69 -12.81 -15.43
N PRO A 16 6.90 -11.66 -16.09
CA PRO A 16 8.10 -11.44 -16.91
C PRO A 16 9.41 -11.41 -16.11
N ARG A 17 9.37 -11.06 -14.84
CA ARG A 17 10.56 -10.93 -13.98
C ARG A 17 10.35 -11.64 -12.65
N GLU A 18 11.24 -12.57 -12.34
CA GLU A 18 11.31 -13.21 -11.02
C GLU A 18 11.92 -12.24 -9.99
N THR A 19 11.30 -12.14 -8.82
CA THR A 19 11.84 -11.41 -7.68
C THR A 19 12.57 -12.37 -6.76
N ILE A 20 13.85 -12.12 -6.55
CA ILE A 20 14.71 -12.90 -5.65
C ILE A 20 15.11 -12.01 -4.48
N VAL A 21 14.83 -12.46 -3.27
CA VAL A 21 15.31 -11.83 -2.04
C VAL A 21 16.65 -12.48 -1.68
N ILE A 22 17.67 -11.66 -1.50
CA ILE A 22 18.97 -12.10 -0.98
C ILE A 22 18.95 -11.85 0.52
N CYS A 23 19.03 -12.92 1.30
CA CYS A 23 19.05 -12.85 2.76
C CYS A 23 20.44 -12.40 3.27
N HIS A 24 20.50 -11.92 4.53
CA HIS A 24 21.72 -11.43 5.15
C HIS A 24 22.83 -12.49 5.22
N ASP A 25 22.47 -13.76 5.32
CA ASP A 25 23.37 -14.92 5.30
C ASP A 25 23.86 -15.34 3.89
N GLY A 26 23.47 -14.57 2.86
CA GLY A 26 23.75 -14.87 1.46
C GLY A 26 22.78 -15.86 0.82
N GLY A 27 21.81 -16.36 1.58
CA GLY A 27 20.75 -17.22 1.06
C GLY A 27 19.89 -16.48 0.03
N ARG A 28 19.38 -17.20 -0.96
CA ARG A 28 18.47 -16.67 -1.99
C ARG A 28 17.10 -17.27 -1.80
N GLN A 29 16.08 -16.43 -1.74
CA GLN A 29 14.69 -16.85 -1.64
C GLN A 29 13.91 -16.27 -2.81
N SER A 30 13.34 -17.13 -3.64
CA SER A 30 12.37 -16.73 -4.66
C SER A 30 10.97 -16.72 -4.07
N ASN A 31 10.18 -15.72 -4.41
CA ASN A 31 8.75 -15.71 -4.06
C ASN A 31 7.90 -16.55 -5.02
N TRP A 32 8.49 -17.07 -6.12
CA TRP A 32 7.81 -18.01 -7.00
C TRP A 32 7.57 -19.36 -6.31
N PRO A 33 6.42 -19.97 -6.43
CA PRO A 33 5.21 -19.57 -7.19
C PRO A 33 4.17 -18.81 -6.34
N ASN A 34 4.52 -18.27 -5.19
CA ASN A 34 3.60 -17.72 -4.19
C ASN A 34 3.54 -16.19 -4.17
N TYR A 35 3.80 -15.54 -5.30
CA TYR A 35 3.64 -14.09 -5.38
C TYR A 35 2.22 -13.65 -5.03
N THR A 36 2.12 -12.85 -3.98
CA THR A 36 0.90 -12.10 -3.64
C THR A 36 1.15 -10.65 -4.00
N HIS A 37 0.22 -10.04 -4.72
CA HIS A 37 0.34 -8.69 -5.23
C HIS A 37 -0.88 -7.87 -4.85
N SER A 38 -0.64 -6.64 -4.40
CA SER A 38 -1.70 -5.69 -4.03
C SER A 38 -1.90 -4.67 -5.13
N LEU A 39 -3.15 -4.46 -5.51
CA LEU A 39 -3.61 -3.65 -6.62
C LEU A 39 -4.73 -2.72 -6.15
N LEU A 40 -5.05 -1.71 -6.95
CA LEU A 40 -6.30 -0.98 -6.82
C LEU A 40 -7.27 -1.42 -7.93
N GLN A 41 -8.50 -1.71 -7.56
CA GLN A 41 -9.60 -1.92 -8.50
C GLN A 41 -10.45 -0.66 -8.54
N LEU A 42 -10.67 -0.14 -9.73
CA LEU A 42 -11.56 0.99 -9.99
C LEU A 42 -12.82 0.45 -10.65
N THR A 43 -13.98 0.75 -10.08
CA THR A 43 -15.26 0.30 -10.63
C THR A 43 -16.14 1.49 -10.97
N SER A 44 -16.56 1.59 -12.21
CA SER A 44 -17.58 2.57 -12.61
C SER A 44 -18.92 2.18 -12.01
N ILE A 45 -19.50 3.03 -11.14
CA ILE A 45 -20.81 2.76 -10.55
C ILE A 45 -21.91 2.73 -11.61
N LYS A 46 -21.73 3.51 -12.68
CA LYS A 46 -22.73 3.62 -13.76
C LYS A 46 -22.74 2.42 -14.71
N THR A 47 -21.55 1.87 -15.04
CA THR A 47 -21.41 0.83 -16.09
C THR A 47 -20.93 -0.49 -15.53
N GLU A 48 -20.61 -0.57 -14.24
CA GLU A 48 -19.99 -1.71 -13.57
C GLU A 48 -18.67 -2.17 -14.21
N THR A 49 -18.14 -1.38 -15.14
CA THR A 49 -16.85 -1.65 -15.76
C THR A 49 -15.74 -1.55 -14.72
N ARG A 50 -14.85 -2.54 -14.71
CA ARG A 50 -13.77 -2.66 -13.72
C ARG A 50 -12.41 -2.54 -14.39
N TRP A 51 -11.55 -1.74 -13.77
CA TRP A 51 -10.15 -1.57 -14.17
C TRP A 51 -9.23 -1.90 -13.01
N ILE A 52 -8.03 -2.29 -13.34
CA ILE A 52 -6.94 -2.52 -12.40
C ILE A 52 -5.91 -1.42 -12.57
N PHE A 53 -5.50 -0.84 -11.46
CA PHE A 53 -4.40 0.10 -11.38
C PHE A 53 -3.26 -0.54 -10.60
N ASP A 54 -2.20 -0.90 -11.32
CA ASP A 54 -1.03 -1.59 -10.81
C ASP A 54 0.16 -0.63 -10.74
N ILE A 55 0.37 -0.01 -9.58
CA ILE A 55 1.45 0.95 -9.36
C ILE A 55 2.80 0.25 -9.15
N CYS A 56 2.78 -0.97 -8.62
CA CYS A 56 3.96 -1.71 -8.21
C CYS A 56 4.35 -2.84 -9.19
N GLY A 57 3.64 -3.00 -10.30
CA GLY A 57 3.87 -4.07 -11.27
C GLY A 57 5.26 -4.11 -11.87
N GLY A 58 5.95 -2.97 -11.92
CA GLY A 58 7.32 -2.87 -12.45
C GLY A 58 8.32 -3.80 -11.77
N GLN A 59 8.14 -4.15 -10.50
CA GLN A 59 8.97 -5.14 -9.79
C GLN A 59 8.85 -6.55 -10.40
N TYR A 60 7.72 -6.85 -11.01
CA TYR A 60 7.44 -8.13 -11.68
C TYR A 60 7.59 -8.06 -13.21
N GLY A 61 8.03 -6.90 -13.75
CA GLY A 61 8.15 -6.66 -15.19
C GLY A 61 6.83 -6.26 -15.86
N ILE A 62 5.82 -5.87 -15.07
CA ILE A 62 4.52 -5.38 -15.55
C ILE A 62 4.59 -3.85 -15.57
N TYR A 63 4.91 -3.26 -16.73
CA TYR A 63 5.16 -1.82 -16.82
C TYR A 63 3.94 -0.98 -17.22
N LYS A 64 2.88 -1.60 -17.73
CA LYS A 64 1.60 -0.93 -17.98
C LYS A 64 0.85 -0.81 -16.65
N PRO A 65 0.59 0.42 -16.15
CA PRO A 65 -0.03 0.58 -14.82
C PRO A 65 -1.55 0.45 -14.83
N PHE A 66 -2.21 0.52 -15.98
CA PHE A 66 -3.65 0.54 -16.09
C PHE A 66 -4.17 -0.51 -17.08
N TRP A 67 -5.11 -1.33 -16.62
CA TRP A 67 -5.63 -2.48 -17.34
C TRP A 67 -7.15 -2.55 -17.22
N THR A 68 -7.83 -3.18 -18.16
CA THR A 68 -9.15 -3.73 -17.83
C THR A 68 -8.96 -4.94 -16.92
N ARG A 69 -9.92 -5.21 -16.03
CA ARG A 69 -9.82 -6.38 -15.12
C ARG A 69 -9.69 -7.69 -15.88
N SER A 70 -10.38 -7.82 -17.01
CA SER A 70 -10.31 -9.01 -17.86
C SER A 70 -8.93 -9.24 -18.48
N GLU A 71 -8.29 -8.16 -19.00
CA GLU A 71 -6.92 -8.25 -19.50
C GLU A 71 -5.94 -8.65 -18.40
N TYR A 72 -5.99 -7.98 -17.24
CA TYR A 72 -5.09 -8.30 -16.13
C TYR A 72 -5.26 -9.75 -15.67
N LYS A 73 -6.51 -10.21 -15.55
CA LYS A 73 -6.82 -11.60 -15.21
C LYS A 73 -6.27 -12.58 -16.24
N GLN A 74 -6.38 -12.29 -17.51
CA GLN A 74 -5.90 -13.13 -18.60
C GLN A 74 -4.37 -13.32 -18.57
N TYR A 75 -3.62 -12.24 -18.31
CA TYR A 75 -2.16 -12.26 -18.46
C TYR A 75 -1.41 -12.59 -17.18
N TYR A 76 -1.90 -12.17 -16.03
CA TYR A 76 -1.10 -12.17 -14.78
C TYR A 76 -1.77 -12.88 -13.59
N PHE A 77 -3.03 -13.24 -13.71
CA PHE A 77 -3.70 -13.91 -12.60
C PHE A 77 -3.42 -15.40 -12.61
N LYS A 78 -3.12 -15.96 -11.45
CA LYS A 78 -2.87 -17.40 -11.30
C LYS A 78 -4.18 -18.18 -11.41
N ILE A 79 -4.25 -19.08 -12.37
CA ILE A 79 -5.43 -19.92 -12.62
C ILE A 79 -5.78 -20.75 -11.38
N GLY A 80 -7.06 -20.79 -11.02
CA GLY A 80 -7.56 -21.54 -9.87
C GLY A 80 -7.49 -20.77 -8.54
N GLU A 81 -6.91 -19.59 -8.50
CA GLU A 81 -6.92 -18.72 -7.33
C GLU A 81 -8.12 -17.76 -7.35
N SER A 82 -8.38 -17.09 -6.25
CA SER A 82 -9.43 -16.09 -6.09
C SER A 82 -8.84 -14.70 -5.83
N TRP A 83 -9.62 -13.68 -6.16
CA TRP A 83 -9.30 -12.29 -5.79
C TRP A 83 -9.85 -12.04 -4.40
N LYS A 84 -9.03 -11.46 -3.55
CA LYS A 84 -9.49 -10.93 -2.26
C LYS A 84 -9.70 -9.44 -2.41
N VAL A 85 -10.92 -9.00 -2.21
CA VAL A 85 -11.30 -7.60 -2.38
C VAL A 85 -11.58 -6.99 -1.00
N TYR A 86 -10.93 -5.88 -0.71
CA TYR A 86 -11.04 -5.13 0.53
C TYR A 86 -11.51 -3.69 0.24
N PRO A 87 -12.25 -3.07 1.16
CA PRO A 87 -12.54 -1.65 1.07
C PRO A 87 -11.25 -0.82 0.98
N HIS A 88 -11.28 0.25 0.20
CA HIS A 88 -10.16 1.19 0.09
C HIS A 88 -9.74 1.74 1.46
N GLY A 89 -8.45 1.77 1.72
CA GLY A 89 -7.85 2.19 2.99
C GLY A 89 -7.59 1.04 3.97
N THR A 90 -7.98 -0.21 3.64
CA THR A 90 -7.74 -1.37 4.51
C THR A 90 -6.25 -1.60 4.76
N ASN A 91 -5.40 -1.56 3.72
CA ASN A 91 -3.95 -1.72 3.89
C ASN A 91 -3.33 -0.57 4.71
N LYS A 92 -3.81 0.66 4.51
CA LYS A 92 -3.39 1.81 5.32
C LYS A 92 -3.74 1.61 6.79
N ALA A 93 -4.97 1.18 7.08
CA ALA A 93 -5.42 0.87 8.44
C ALA A 93 -4.61 -0.28 9.04
N TYR A 94 -4.32 -1.32 8.26
CA TYR A 94 -3.47 -2.44 8.67
C TYR A 94 -2.06 -1.97 9.07
N MET A 95 -1.39 -1.18 8.23
CA MET A 95 -0.07 -0.65 8.54
C MET A 95 -0.09 0.23 9.80
N HIS A 96 -1.14 1.05 9.94
CA HIS A 96 -1.30 1.90 11.11
C HIS A 96 -1.53 1.12 12.42
N ALA A 97 -2.18 -0.05 12.36
CA ALA A 97 -2.38 -0.89 13.52
C ALA A 97 -1.07 -1.38 14.17
N PHE A 98 0.03 -1.41 13.40
CA PHE A 98 1.35 -1.83 13.90
C PHE A 98 2.21 -0.69 14.46
N LYS A 99 1.74 0.54 14.48
CA LYS A 99 2.54 1.71 14.92
C LYS A 99 3.17 1.55 16.31
N ASP A 100 2.53 0.83 17.21
CA ASP A 100 2.97 0.65 18.59
C ASP A 100 3.66 -0.71 18.83
N VAL A 101 3.76 -1.55 17.81
CA VAL A 101 4.42 -2.85 17.91
C VAL A 101 5.93 -2.68 17.69
N ARG A 102 6.72 -3.07 18.69
CA ARG A 102 8.18 -2.90 18.71
C ARG A 102 8.92 -4.07 18.06
N ASP A 103 8.40 -4.61 16.99
CA ASP A 103 9.07 -5.65 16.18
C ASP A 103 9.70 -5.05 14.93
N ILE A 104 10.83 -5.62 14.46
CA ILE A 104 11.57 -5.11 13.30
C ILE A 104 10.69 -5.05 12.05
N TRP A 105 9.86 -6.06 11.80
CA TRP A 105 8.92 -6.07 10.68
C TRP A 105 7.77 -5.07 10.86
N SER A 106 7.23 -5.00 12.07
CA SER A 106 6.16 -4.07 12.42
C SER A 106 6.61 -2.62 12.35
N MET A 107 7.87 -2.34 12.64
CA MET A 107 8.43 -1.00 12.52
C MET A 107 8.34 -0.49 11.08
N THR A 108 8.60 -1.34 10.09
CA THR A 108 8.44 -0.96 8.68
C THR A 108 6.98 -0.58 8.39
N TYR A 109 6.01 -1.37 8.83
CA TYR A 109 4.59 -1.06 8.67
C TYR A 109 4.20 0.22 9.42
N GLY A 110 4.67 0.38 10.67
CA GLY A 110 4.42 1.58 11.46
C GLY A 110 4.97 2.85 10.80
N VAL A 111 6.19 2.81 10.27
CA VAL A 111 6.78 3.94 9.52
C VAL A 111 5.95 4.29 8.29
N VAL A 112 5.53 3.29 7.51
CA VAL A 112 4.69 3.52 6.32
C VAL A 112 3.34 4.13 6.72
N GLY A 113 2.74 3.67 7.82
CA GLY A 113 1.50 4.24 8.35
C GLY A 113 1.64 5.71 8.75
N GLU A 114 2.73 6.07 9.42
CA GLU A 114 2.99 7.46 9.82
C GLU A 114 3.36 8.36 8.61
N VAL A 115 4.08 7.82 7.61
CA VAL A 115 4.30 8.52 6.33
C VAL A 115 2.98 8.80 5.63
N ALA A 116 2.09 7.81 5.53
CA ALA A 116 0.78 7.99 4.93
C ALA A 116 -0.03 9.08 5.64
N LYS A 117 0.02 9.12 6.98
CA LYS A 117 -0.60 10.17 7.79
C LYS A 117 -0.01 11.55 7.51
N ALA A 118 1.31 11.67 7.40
CA ALA A 118 1.96 12.93 7.04
C ALA A 118 1.53 13.42 5.65
N MET A 119 1.36 12.52 4.69
CA MET A 119 0.82 12.84 3.37
C MET A 119 -0.64 13.31 3.45
N ASP A 120 -1.49 12.65 4.22
CA ASP A 120 -2.89 13.06 4.40
C ASP A 120 -3.00 14.49 4.98
N VAL A 121 -2.19 14.80 6.00
CA VAL A 121 -2.14 16.14 6.58
C VAL A 121 -1.73 17.16 5.53
N SER A 122 -0.71 16.84 4.71
CA SER A 122 -0.25 17.74 3.65
C SER A 122 -1.29 17.97 2.56
N ILE A 123 -2.10 16.98 2.23
CA ILE A 123 -3.22 17.12 1.30
C ILE A 123 -4.29 18.06 1.87
N ILE A 124 -4.67 17.87 3.12
CA ILE A 124 -5.64 18.73 3.80
C ILE A 124 -5.17 20.18 3.86
N ASP A 125 -3.90 20.42 4.19
CA ASP A 125 -3.32 21.75 4.26
C ASP A 125 -3.19 22.39 2.86
N TRP A 126 -2.87 21.58 1.84
CA TRP A 126 -2.89 22.03 0.46
C TRP A 126 -4.30 22.44 0.01
N GLU A 127 -5.33 21.63 0.28
CA GLU A 127 -6.74 21.95 -0.02
C GLU A 127 -7.16 23.29 0.61
N LYS A 128 -6.75 23.53 1.87
CA LYS A 128 -7.03 24.80 2.55
C LYS A 128 -6.30 25.98 1.92
N SER A 129 -5.03 25.78 1.54
CA SER A 129 -4.20 26.86 1.00
C SER A 129 -4.67 27.36 -0.36
N PHE A 130 -5.28 26.48 -1.16
CA PHE A 130 -5.77 26.80 -2.49
C PHE A 130 -7.31 26.96 -2.56
N ASP A 131 -8.01 26.78 -1.45
CA ASP A 131 -9.47 26.71 -1.40
C ASP A 131 -10.04 25.75 -2.47
N LEU A 132 -9.37 24.63 -2.68
CA LEU A 132 -9.65 23.65 -3.73
C LEU A 132 -9.71 22.25 -3.15
N LYS A 133 -10.80 21.54 -3.41
CA LYS A 133 -10.92 20.13 -3.01
C LYS A 133 -10.25 19.20 -4.00
N LEU A 134 -9.55 18.18 -3.49
CA LEU A 134 -8.92 17.15 -4.31
C LEU A 134 -9.91 16.50 -5.28
N SER A 135 -11.18 16.30 -4.86
CA SER A 135 -12.24 15.73 -5.70
C SER A 135 -12.61 16.62 -6.89
N THR A 136 -12.36 17.93 -6.84
CA THR A 136 -12.65 18.86 -7.93
C THR A 136 -11.45 19.08 -8.85
N LEU A 137 -10.26 18.63 -8.45
CA LEU A 137 -9.03 18.81 -9.22
C LEU A 137 -9.16 18.26 -10.65
N VAL A 138 -9.76 17.06 -10.79
CA VAL A 138 -9.93 16.38 -12.08
C VAL A 138 -10.96 17.05 -13.02
N SER A 139 -11.73 18.00 -12.54
CA SER A 139 -12.69 18.79 -13.36
C SER A 139 -12.12 20.11 -13.84
N LEU A 140 -10.88 20.45 -13.49
CA LEU A 140 -10.19 21.63 -13.99
C LEU A 140 -9.75 21.43 -15.44
N GLY A 141 -9.60 22.53 -16.19
CA GLY A 141 -8.96 22.48 -17.51
C GLY A 141 -7.48 22.07 -17.40
N ASP A 142 -6.93 21.50 -18.47
CA ASP A 142 -5.64 20.80 -18.50
C ASP A 142 -4.47 21.59 -17.89
N ASP A 143 -4.36 22.88 -18.19
CA ASP A 143 -3.27 23.73 -17.66
C ASP A 143 -3.39 23.86 -16.14
N LYS A 144 -4.57 24.25 -15.64
CA LYS A 144 -4.81 24.37 -14.18
C LYS A 144 -4.67 23.04 -13.46
N PHE A 145 -5.17 21.95 -14.05
CA PHE A 145 -4.99 20.61 -13.51
C PHE A 145 -3.50 20.28 -13.36
N THR A 146 -2.70 20.58 -14.39
CA THR A 146 -1.26 20.29 -14.38
C THR A 146 -0.54 21.06 -13.29
N ASP A 147 -0.81 22.36 -13.14
CA ASP A 147 -0.16 23.23 -12.15
C ASP A 147 -0.55 22.80 -10.72
N TYR A 148 -1.84 22.62 -10.44
CA TYR A 148 -2.30 22.21 -9.11
C TYR A 148 -1.84 20.80 -8.77
N LYS A 149 -1.82 19.86 -9.72
CA LYS A 149 -1.25 18.53 -9.51
C LYS A 149 0.23 18.61 -9.14
N ALA A 150 1.02 19.41 -9.84
CA ALA A 150 2.44 19.58 -9.53
C ALA A 150 2.66 20.17 -8.14
N SER A 151 1.87 21.19 -7.77
CA SER A 151 1.89 21.79 -6.43
C SER A 151 1.53 20.79 -5.33
N LEU A 152 0.46 19.98 -5.53
CA LEU A 152 0.04 18.94 -4.60
C LEU A 152 1.14 17.89 -4.40
N LEU A 153 1.72 17.38 -5.49
CA LEU A 153 2.80 16.39 -5.43
C LEU A 153 4.03 16.94 -4.69
N THR A 154 4.36 18.21 -4.89
CA THR A 154 5.45 18.89 -4.17
C THR A 154 5.16 19.00 -2.67
N ALA A 155 3.93 19.31 -2.29
CA ALA A 155 3.52 19.36 -0.87
C ALA A 155 3.65 17.98 -0.21
N MET A 156 3.15 16.93 -0.87
CA MET A 156 3.24 15.56 -0.39
C MET A 156 4.70 15.09 -0.27
N GLU A 157 5.53 15.33 -1.29
CA GLU A 157 6.96 14.99 -1.26
C GLU A 157 7.68 15.70 -0.12
N THR A 158 7.39 16.99 0.09
CA THR A 158 7.96 17.77 1.18
C THR A 158 7.58 17.19 2.54
N ALA A 159 6.32 16.80 2.73
CA ALA A 159 5.86 16.17 3.96
C ALA A 159 6.60 14.85 4.25
N VAL A 160 6.75 13.99 3.23
CA VAL A 160 7.50 12.73 3.35
C VAL A 160 8.97 12.99 3.69
N ARG A 161 9.63 13.92 2.99
CA ARG A 161 11.04 14.27 3.27
C ARG A 161 11.24 14.83 4.67
N ASN A 162 10.33 15.67 5.15
CA ASN A 162 10.39 16.23 6.50
C ASN A 162 10.19 15.15 7.55
N PHE A 163 9.22 14.25 7.35
CA PHE A 163 9.02 13.09 8.22
C PHE A 163 10.29 12.25 8.28
N MET A 164 10.86 11.85 7.13
CA MET A 164 12.07 11.01 7.09
C MET A 164 13.29 11.66 7.75
N ARG A 165 13.42 12.98 7.71
CA ARG A 165 14.49 13.72 8.39
C ARG A 165 14.32 13.75 9.89
N SER A 166 13.08 13.83 10.37
CA SER A 166 12.76 13.90 11.81
C SER A 166 12.65 12.53 12.48
N TYR A 167 12.51 11.45 11.68
CA TYR A 167 12.30 10.10 12.21
C TYR A 167 13.61 9.45 12.66
N ASP A 168 13.74 9.26 13.97
CA ASP A 168 14.94 8.63 14.56
C ASP A 168 14.84 7.11 14.56
N MET A 169 15.14 6.50 13.42
CA MET A 169 15.17 5.06 13.25
C MET A 169 16.12 4.36 14.23
N LYS A 170 17.25 4.98 14.58
CA LYS A 170 18.24 4.37 15.49
C LYS A 170 17.67 4.20 16.89
N SER A 171 17.02 5.24 17.42
CA SER A 171 16.38 5.18 18.73
C SER A 171 15.23 4.17 18.75
N VAL A 172 14.44 4.09 17.67
CA VAL A 172 13.35 3.10 17.57
C VAL A 172 13.88 1.68 17.52
N LEU A 173 14.95 1.42 16.76
CA LEU A 173 15.63 0.11 16.74
C LEU A 173 16.20 -0.26 18.11
N ALA A 174 16.90 0.67 18.77
CA ALA A 174 17.46 0.43 20.10
C ALA A 174 16.34 0.10 21.12
N ALA A 175 15.24 0.85 21.11
CA ALA A 175 14.10 0.58 21.98
C ALA A 175 13.46 -0.79 21.70
N SER A 176 13.40 -1.21 20.43
CA SER A 176 12.93 -2.55 20.04
C SER A 176 13.85 -3.66 20.56
N GLN A 177 15.17 -3.49 20.51
CA GLN A 177 16.13 -4.43 21.03
C GLN A 177 16.04 -4.55 22.57
N VAL A 178 15.94 -3.42 23.27
CA VAL A 178 15.75 -3.40 24.73
C VAL A 178 14.47 -4.12 25.11
N TYR A 179 13.37 -3.87 24.37
CA TYR A 179 12.08 -4.56 24.63
C TYR A 179 12.19 -6.07 24.44
N GLU A 180 12.88 -6.55 23.38
CA GLU A 180 13.07 -7.99 23.15
C GLU A 180 13.95 -8.63 24.22
N THR A 181 15.02 -7.94 24.67
CA THR A 181 15.87 -8.41 25.77
C THR A 181 15.11 -8.50 27.09
N THR A 182 14.23 -7.52 27.34
CA THR A 182 13.43 -7.49 28.59
C THR A 182 12.30 -8.50 28.57
N PHE A 183 11.68 -8.70 27.40
CA PHE A 183 10.51 -9.58 27.22
C PHE A 183 10.70 -10.51 26.01
N PRO A 184 11.55 -11.54 26.11
CA PRO A 184 11.88 -12.41 25.00
C PRO A 184 10.64 -13.05 24.35
N GLY A 185 10.54 -12.95 23.01
CA GLY A 185 9.43 -13.49 22.23
C GLY A 185 8.11 -12.67 22.29
N ARG A 186 8.03 -11.67 23.17
CA ARG A 186 6.81 -10.86 23.32
C ARG A 186 6.44 -10.11 22.05
N ARG A 187 7.43 -9.58 21.33
CA ARG A 187 7.22 -8.88 20.06
C ARG A 187 6.44 -9.73 19.04
N ALA A 188 6.85 -10.98 18.86
CA ALA A 188 6.19 -11.89 17.94
C ALA A 188 4.76 -12.23 18.36
N ILE A 189 4.49 -12.26 19.66
CA ILE A 189 3.14 -12.46 20.21
C ILE A 189 2.28 -11.23 19.91
N ASP A 190 2.79 -10.04 20.21
CA ASP A 190 2.06 -8.77 19.99
C ASP A 190 1.78 -8.56 18.49
N PHE A 191 2.76 -8.84 17.62
CA PHE A 191 2.58 -8.80 16.17
C PHE A 191 1.45 -9.73 15.70
N ARG A 192 1.49 -11.00 16.10
CA ARG A 192 0.45 -11.99 15.73
C ARG A 192 -0.91 -11.57 16.22
N LYS A 193 -1.02 -11.12 17.46
CA LYS A 193 -2.29 -10.67 18.06
C LYS A 193 -2.93 -9.54 17.24
N ILE A 194 -2.15 -8.54 16.86
CA ILE A 194 -2.65 -7.41 16.04
C ILE A 194 -3.02 -7.88 14.65
N ARG A 195 -2.14 -8.65 13.98
CA ARG A 195 -2.40 -9.20 12.65
C ARG A 195 -3.69 -10.01 12.60
N ASP A 196 -3.81 -10.97 13.51
CA ASP A 196 -4.94 -11.90 13.51
C ASP A 196 -6.24 -11.19 13.90
N GLY A 197 -6.17 -10.27 14.88
CA GLY A 197 -7.32 -9.43 15.26
C GLY A 197 -7.75 -8.48 14.14
N PHE A 198 -6.80 -7.87 13.43
CA PHE A 198 -7.12 -7.00 12.31
C PHE A 198 -7.85 -7.76 11.19
N TRP A 199 -7.29 -8.89 10.74
CA TRP A 199 -7.88 -9.67 9.65
C TRP A 199 -9.18 -10.35 10.05
N ALA A 200 -9.38 -10.69 11.31
CA ALA A 200 -10.68 -11.16 11.80
C ALA A 200 -11.78 -10.09 11.67
N ALA A 201 -11.42 -8.81 11.82
CA ALA A 201 -12.35 -7.69 11.70
C ALA A 201 -12.51 -7.17 10.25
N HIS A 202 -11.59 -7.51 9.35
CA HIS A 202 -11.53 -7.00 7.97
C HIS A 202 -11.50 -8.16 6.97
N LEU A 203 -12.54 -8.98 6.98
CA LEU A 203 -12.63 -10.10 6.05
C LEU A 203 -12.83 -9.60 4.61
N PRO A 204 -12.09 -10.15 3.63
CA PRO A 204 -12.24 -9.77 2.23
C PRO A 204 -13.51 -10.36 1.63
N SER A 205 -14.05 -9.70 0.62
CA SER A 205 -14.92 -10.33 -0.36
C SER A 205 -14.08 -11.21 -1.29
N ILE A 206 -14.57 -12.39 -1.60
CA ILE A 206 -13.88 -13.36 -2.47
C ILE A 206 -14.56 -13.34 -3.84
N GLU A 207 -13.78 -13.04 -4.88
CA GLU A 207 -14.23 -13.06 -6.28
C GLU A 207 -13.40 -14.07 -7.09
N HIS A 208 -14.03 -14.76 -8.04
CA HIS A 208 -13.42 -15.80 -8.87
C HIS A 208 -13.29 -15.39 -10.33
#